data_e8faa9ae9716c45e5f4e46aa1754b52f
#
_entry.id   e8faa9ae9716c45e5f4e46aa1754b52f
#
_cell.length_a   1.000
_cell.length_b   1.000
_cell.length_c   1.000
_cell.angle_alpha   90.00
_cell.angle_beta   90.00
_cell.angle_gamma   90.00
#
_symmetry.space_group_name_H-M   'P 1'
#
loop_
_entity.id
_entity.type
_entity.pdbx_description
1 polymer ?
#
loop_
_entity_poly.entity_id
_entity_poly.type
_entity_poly.pdbx_seq_one_letter_code
_entity_poly.pdbx_strand_id
1 'polypeptide(L)'
;EGNEQLKADAIRWLRGEFSTKTDARVALGVRTIVDDAAVFDQLKLMARFVRLAGFSGLLVSLDELVNLYKLANAQARNSNYEQILRILNDSLQGTAVGLGFILGGTPEFLLDTRRGLYSYSALQSRLSQNTFAADGLVDFSGPVVRLSSLTPEDFYVLLQKIRHVYALGDA
;
A
#
# COMPACT_ATOMS: atom_id res chain seq x y z
N GLU A 1 11.86 -13.86 30.64
CA GLU A 1 11.08 -15.05 30.26
C GLU A 1 9.65 -14.60 29.96
N GLY A 2 9.27 -14.57 28.65
CA GLY A 2 7.96 -14.09 28.24
C GLY A 2 6.88 -15.11 28.56
N ASN A 3 5.69 -14.63 28.94
CA ASN A 3 4.51 -15.46 29.04
C ASN A 3 4.14 -15.95 27.63
N GLU A 4 4.34 -17.24 27.33
CA GLU A 4 4.09 -17.84 26.01
C GLU A 4 2.63 -17.68 25.59
N GLN A 5 1.68 -17.70 26.55
CA GLN A 5 0.27 -17.43 26.25
C GLN A 5 0.07 -15.98 25.78
N LEU A 6 0.66 -15.01 26.46
CA LEU A 6 0.57 -13.59 26.07
C LEU A 6 1.18 -13.35 24.69
N LYS A 7 2.29 -14.02 24.36
CA LYS A 7 2.91 -13.97 23.04
C LYS A 7 2.00 -14.57 21.96
N ALA A 8 1.41 -15.74 22.22
CA ALA A 8 0.46 -16.36 21.30
C ALA A 8 -0.76 -15.47 21.06
N ASP A 9 -1.33 -14.89 22.11
CA ASP A 9 -2.48 -14.00 22.01
C ASP A 9 -2.12 -12.69 21.29
N ALA A 10 -0.91 -12.15 21.47
CA ALA A 10 -0.43 -11.00 20.72
C ALA A 10 -0.32 -11.29 19.21
N ILE A 11 0.18 -12.47 18.85
CA ILE A 11 0.24 -12.91 17.44
C ILE A 11 -1.16 -13.09 16.87
N ARG A 12 -2.09 -13.68 17.60
CA ARG A 12 -3.51 -13.81 17.19
C ARG A 12 -4.15 -12.44 16.98
N TRP A 13 -3.87 -11.49 17.86
CA TRP A 13 -4.38 -10.13 17.70
C TRP A 13 -3.85 -9.45 16.44
N LEU A 14 -2.55 -9.55 16.18
CA LEU A 14 -1.93 -9.01 14.96
C LEU A 14 -2.49 -9.64 13.67
N ARG A 15 -2.91 -10.90 13.73
CA ARG A 15 -3.54 -11.62 12.61
C ARG A 15 -5.03 -11.32 12.44
N GLY A 16 -5.62 -10.50 13.31
CA GLY A 16 -7.06 -10.20 13.27
C GLY A 16 -7.96 -11.36 13.69
N GLU A 17 -7.44 -12.31 14.48
CA GLU A 17 -8.17 -13.51 14.90
C GLU A 17 -9.13 -13.30 16.08
N PHE A 18 -9.13 -12.09 16.67
CA PHE A 18 -10.11 -11.74 17.69
C PHE A 18 -11.37 -11.16 17.05
N SER A 19 -12.49 -11.81 17.25
CA SER A 19 -13.81 -11.37 16.73
C SER A 19 -14.47 -10.32 17.60
N THR A 20 -14.13 -10.23 18.88
CA THR A 20 -14.69 -9.24 19.80
C THR A 20 -13.64 -8.47 20.57
N LYS A 21 -13.96 -7.21 20.89
CA LYS A 21 -13.11 -6.35 21.75
C LYS A 21 -13.02 -6.89 23.18
N THR A 22 -14.03 -7.63 23.62
CA THR A 22 -14.06 -8.25 24.96
C THR A 22 -13.01 -9.33 25.07
N ASP A 23 -12.90 -10.22 24.07
CA ASP A 23 -11.90 -11.28 24.06
C ASP A 23 -10.49 -10.71 23.99
N ALA A 24 -10.24 -9.70 23.17
CA ALA A 24 -8.96 -9.00 23.09
C ALA A 24 -8.59 -8.34 24.43
N ARG A 25 -9.58 -7.78 25.15
CA ARG A 25 -9.35 -7.19 26.46
C ARG A 25 -9.00 -8.24 27.53
N VAL A 26 -9.67 -9.38 27.52
CA VAL A 26 -9.39 -10.47 28.47
C VAL A 26 -8.00 -11.03 28.22
N ALA A 27 -7.62 -11.29 26.96
CA ALA A 27 -6.37 -11.92 26.60
C ALA A 27 -5.14 -10.99 26.72
N LEU A 28 -5.31 -9.70 26.31
CA LEU A 28 -4.18 -8.77 26.13
C LEU A 28 -4.35 -7.43 26.87
N GLY A 29 -5.49 -7.17 27.49
CA GLY A 29 -5.80 -5.87 28.08
C GLY A 29 -6.11 -4.76 27.06
N VAL A 30 -6.12 -5.06 25.75
CA VAL A 30 -6.39 -4.09 24.69
C VAL A 30 -7.89 -3.98 24.40
N ARG A 31 -8.35 -2.78 24.01
CA ARG A 31 -9.78 -2.51 23.73
C ARG A 31 -10.08 -2.36 22.24
N THR A 32 -9.16 -2.82 21.40
CA THR A 32 -9.25 -2.75 19.94
C THR A 32 -9.06 -4.14 19.34
N ILE A 33 -9.65 -4.35 18.19
CA ILE A 33 -9.40 -5.51 17.32
C ILE A 33 -8.96 -5.01 15.96
N VAL A 34 -8.33 -5.87 15.16
CA VAL A 34 -8.02 -5.56 13.76
C VAL A 34 -9.30 -5.73 12.96
N ASP A 35 -9.79 -4.65 12.39
CA ASP A 35 -10.96 -4.62 11.51
C ASP A 35 -10.68 -3.72 10.29
N ASP A 36 -11.58 -3.72 9.31
CA ASP A 36 -11.41 -2.95 8.07
C ASP A 36 -11.24 -1.45 8.30
N ALA A 37 -11.88 -0.90 9.34
CA ALA A 37 -11.76 0.52 9.67
C ALA A 37 -10.39 0.87 10.27
N ALA A 38 -9.75 -0.09 10.94
CA ALA A 38 -8.50 0.11 11.66
C ALA A 38 -7.25 -0.33 10.86
N VAL A 39 -7.39 -0.92 9.66
CA VAL A 39 -6.28 -1.50 8.88
C VAL A 39 -5.10 -0.54 8.74
N PHE A 40 -5.34 0.71 8.40
CA PHE A 40 -4.24 1.67 8.21
C PHE A 40 -3.50 1.97 9.52
N ASP A 41 -4.20 2.07 10.64
CA ASP A 41 -3.58 2.27 11.96
C ASP A 41 -2.80 1.01 12.40
N GLN A 42 -3.27 -0.18 12.01
CA GLN A 42 -2.55 -1.43 12.22
C GLN A 42 -1.25 -1.49 11.40
N LEU A 43 -1.25 -1.02 10.16
CA LEU A 43 -0.03 -0.91 9.35
C LEU A 43 0.99 0.04 9.99
N LYS A 44 0.54 1.17 10.56
CA LYS A 44 1.42 2.07 11.33
C LYS A 44 1.99 1.37 12.57
N LEU A 45 1.18 0.59 13.29
CA LEU A 45 1.63 -0.19 14.43
C LEU A 45 2.67 -1.24 14.01
N MET A 46 2.40 -1.96 12.92
CA MET A 46 3.33 -2.94 12.36
C MET A 46 4.66 -2.29 11.95
N ALA A 47 4.61 -1.11 11.32
CA ALA A 47 5.82 -0.37 10.96
C ALA A 47 6.66 -0.01 12.19
N ARG A 48 6.01 0.38 13.30
CA ARG A 48 6.71 0.60 14.59
C ARG A 48 7.30 -0.69 15.14
N PHE A 49 6.55 -1.78 15.09
CA PHE A 49 7.00 -3.09 15.58
C PHE A 49 8.23 -3.59 14.82
N VAL A 50 8.25 -3.57 13.48
CA VAL A 50 9.40 -4.01 12.70
C VAL A 50 10.63 -3.12 12.92
N ARG A 51 10.44 -1.83 13.18
CA ARG A 51 11.53 -0.91 13.56
C ARG A 51 12.11 -1.24 14.93
N LEU A 52 11.29 -1.62 15.91
CA LEU A 52 11.76 -2.12 17.22
C LEU A 52 12.53 -3.44 17.07
N ALA A 53 12.20 -4.25 16.07
CA ALA A 53 12.93 -5.47 15.72
C ALA A 53 14.25 -5.22 14.94
N GLY A 54 14.63 -3.95 14.72
CA GLY A 54 15.90 -3.56 14.06
C GLY A 54 15.83 -3.33 12.56
N PHE A 55 14.63 -3.36 11.94
CA PHE A 55 14.46 -3.02 10.53
C PHE A 55 14.30 -1.51 10.34
N SER A 56 14.60 -1.02 9.13
CA SER A 56 14.45 0.40 8.80
C SER A 56 12.99 0.87 8.72
N GLY A 57 12.06 -0.03 8.37
CA GLY A 57 10.63 0.26 8.23
C GLY A 57 9.88 -0.85 7.53
N LEU A 58 8.62 -0.56 7.19
CA LEU A 58 7.70 -1.45 6.45
C LEU A 58 7.36 -0.81 5.12
N LEU A 59 7.54 -1.54 4.03
CA LEU A 59 7.07 -1.18 2.69
C LEU A 59 5.88 -2.07 2.33
N VAL A 60 4.74 -1.45 2.03
CA VAL A 60 3.51 -2.14 1.64
C VAL A 60 3.30 -1.94 0.15
N SER A 61 3.25 -3.04 -0.62
CA SER A 61 2.91 -3.01 -2.03
C SER A 61 1.47 -3.47 -2.24
N LEU A 62 0.65 -2.62 -2.85
CA LEU A 62 -0.73 -2.89 -3.24
C LEU A 62 -0.80 -2.87 -4.76
N ASP A 63 -0.90 -4.03 -5.35
CA ASP A 63 -1.01 -4.20 -6.79
C ASP A 63 -2.47 -4.35 -7.24
N GLU A 64 -2.72 -4.27 -8.53
CA GLU A 64 -4.04 -4.40 -9.15
C GLU A 64 -5.12 -3.46 -8.60
N LEU A 65 -4.78 -2.24 -8.24
CA LEU A 65 -5.76 -1.26 -7.75
C LEU A 65 -6.86 -0.92 -8.77
N VAL A 66 -6.69 -1.31 -10.03
CA VAL A 66 -7.76 -1.29 -11.05
C VAL A 66 -9.02 -2.06 -10.60
N ASN A 67 -8.90 -2.99 -9.68
CA ASN A 67 -10.05 -3.69 -9.12
C ASN A 67 -10.98 -2.76 -8.33
N LEU A 68 -10.44 -1.70 -7.69
CA LEU A 68 -11.25 -0.66 -7.05
C LEU A 68 -12.05 0.14 -8.08
N TYR A 69 -11.46 0.43 -9.25
CA TYR A 69 -12.14 1.09 -10.36
C TYR A 69 -13.32 0.27 -10.90
N LYS A 70 -13.20 -1.06 -10.91
CA LYS A 70 -14.22 -1.99 -11.37
C LYS A 70 -15.40 -2.14 -10.40
N LEU A 71 -15.29 -1.69 -9.15
CA LEU A 71 -16.39 -1.76 -8.19
C LEU A 71 -17.64 -1.06 -8.72
N ALA A 72 -18.74 -1.80 -8.84
CA ALA A 72 -20.01 -1.26 -9.33
C ALA A 72 -20.60 -0.24 -8.33
N ASN A 73 -20.50 -0.53 -7.02
CA ASN A 73 -20.99 0.34 -5.97
C ASN A 73 -20.10 1.58 -5.80
N ALA A 74 -20.66 2.76 -6.11
CA ALA A 74 -19.94 4.03 -6.02
C ALA A 74 -19.55 4.38 -4.58
N GLN A 75 -20.39 4.06 -3.59
CA GLN A 75 -20.10 4.34 -2.18
C GLN A 75 -18.91 3.50 -1.70
N ALA A 76 -18.88 2.20 -2.01
CA ALA A 76 -17.76 1.33 -1.69
C ALA A 76 -16.47 1.81 -2.37
N ARG A 77 -16.54 2.23 -3.64
CA ARG A 77 -15.41 2.79 -4.36
C ARG A 77 -14.88 4.06 -3.69
N ASN A 78 -15.75 4.99 -3.35
CA ASN A 78 -15.39 6.24 -2.69
C ASN A 78 -14.75 6.00 -1.32
N SER A 79 -15.29 5.07 -0.51
CA SER A 79 -14.69 4.70 0.78
C SER A 79 -13.26 4.18 0.62
N ASN A 80 -12.97 3.38 -0.42
CA ASN A 80 -11.61 2.95 -0.72
C ASN A 80 -10.72 4.14 -1.15
N TYR A 81 -11.25 5.09 -1.93
CA TYR A 81 -10.51 6.28 -2.34
C TYR A 81 -10.16 7.19 -1.15
N GLU A 82 -11.04 7.27 -0.16
CA GLU A 82 -10.77 7.97 1.11
C GLU A 82 -9.62 7.30 1.89
N GLN A 83 -9.52 5.97 1.88
CA GLN A 83 -8.37 5.28 2.47
C GLN A 83 -7.06 5.59 1.73
N ILE A 84 -7.08 5.61 0.40
CA ILE A 84 -5.91 6.02 -0.41
C ILE A 84 -5.53 7.47 -0.09
N LEU A 85 -6.50 8.38 0.02
CA LEU A 85 -6.25 9.77 0.39
C LEU A 85 -5.63 9.88 1.78
N ARG A 86 -6.10 9.10 2.74
CA ARG A 86 -5.54 9.04 4.09
C ARG A 86 -4.08 8.58 4.08
N ILE A 87 -3.78 7.50 3.33
CA ILE A 87 -2.41 7.00 3.13
C ILE A 87 -1.51 8.10 2.56
N LEU A 88 -1.96 8.78 1.50
CA LEU A 88 -1.20 9.86 0.86
C LEU A 88 -0.96 11.02 1.82
N ASN A 89 -1.99 11.48 2.52
CA ASN A 89 -1.86 12.59 3.47
C ASN A 89 -0.84 12.26 4.56
N ASP A 90 -0.96 11.10 5.19
CA ASP A 90 -0.08 10.70 6.28
C ASP A 90 1.37 10.50 5.80
N SER A 91 1.56 9.99 4.56
CA SER A 91 2.88 9.82 3.96
C SER A 91 3.52 11.17 3.62
N LEU A 92 2.77 12.09 3.00
CA LEU A 92 3.26 13.42 2.61
C LEU A 92 3.52 14.33 3.82
N GLN A 93 2.75 14.18 4.90
CA GLN A 93 2.92 14.94 6.13
C GLN A 93 3.98 14.35 7.08
N GLY A 94 4.56 13.19 6.74
CA GLY A 94 5.56 12.51 7.56
C GLY A 94 5.02 11.88 8.85
N THR A 95 3.71 11.73 8.99
CA THR A 95 3.09 11.12 10.18
C THR A 95 3.15 9.59 10.16
N ALA A 96 3.36 8.98 8.99
CA ALA A 96 3.55 7.54 8.80
C ALA A 96 5.04 7.15 8.88
N VAL A 97 5.67 7.38 10.04
CA VAL A 97 7.11 7.16 10.22
C VAL A 97 7.50 5.70 10.02
N GLY A 98 8.42 5.45 9.09
CA GLY A 98 8.91 4.10 8.77
C GLY A 98 7.89 3.24 8.02
N LEU A 99 6.87 3.83 7.40
CA LEU A 99 5.88 3.15 6.57
C LEU A 99 5.87 3.78 5.19
N GLY A 100 6.08 2.95 4.16
CA GLY A 100 6.01 3.36 2.77
C GLY A 100 5.00 2.52 1.99
N PHE A 101 4.50 3.06 0.87
CA PHE A 101 3.55 2.38 0.00
C PHE A 101 4.00 2.42 -1.46
N ILE A 102 3.79 1.31 -2.16
CA ILE A 102 3.84 1.22 -3.62
C ILE A 102 2.46 0.80 -4.09
N LEU A 103 1.83 1.62 -4.92
CA LEU A 103 0.48 1.40 -5.42
C LEU A 103 0.54 1.17 -6.94
N GLY A 104 0.17 -0.04 -7.38
CA GLY A 104 0.14 -0.41 -8.80
C GLY A 104 -1.27 -0.24 -9.39
N GLY A 105 -1.38 0.40 -10.55
CA GLY A 105 -2.66 0.62 -11.22
C GLY A 105 -2.50 0.97 -12.70
N THR A 106 -3.63 1.11 -13.40
CA THR A 106 -3.66 1.47 -14.82
C THR A 106 -3.91 2.98 -15.01
N PRO A 107 -3.59 3.55 -16.20
CA PRO A 107 -3.91 4.94 -16.50
C PRO A 107 -5.38 5.28 -16.29
N GLU A 108 -6.30 4.40 -16.66
CA GLU A 108 -7.74 4.61 -16.51
C GLU A 108 -8.14 4.71 -15.03
N PHE A 109 -7.57 3.85 -14.17
CA PHE A 109 -7.79 3.92 -12.73
C PHE A 109 -7.38 5.28 -12.16
N LEU A 110 -6.29 5.85 -12.64
CA LEU A 110 -5.81 7.15 -12.18
C LEU A 110 -6.63 8.32 -12.78
N LEU A 111 -6.76 8.35 -14.12
CA LEU A 111 -7.10 9.57 -14.88
C LEU A 111 -8.59 9.74 -15.15
N ASP A 112 -9.41 8.67 -15.08
CA ASP A 112 -10.84 8.80 -15.36
C ASP A 112 -11.51 9.69 -14.31
N THR A 113 -12.02 10.83 -14.78
CA THR A 113 -12.69 11.85 -13.94
C THR A 113 -14.08 11.45 -13.47
N ARG A 114 -14.64 10.34 -13.95
CA ARG A 114 -15.95 9.83 -13.52
C ARG A 114 -15.84 8.72 -12.48
N ARG A 115 -14.84 7.87 -12.59
CA ARG A 115 -14.72 6.66 -11.76
C ARG A 115 -13.33 6.43 -11.20
N GLY A 116 -12.28 6.97 -11.82
CA GLY A 116 -10.90 6.85 -11.39
C GLY A 116 -10.59 7.71 -10.15
N LEU A 117 -9.33 7.71 -9.75
CA LEU A 117 -8.88 8.53 -8.61
C LEU A 117 -9.11 10.03 -8.84
N TYR A 118 -9.07 10.49 -10.11
CA TYR A 118 -9.35 11.88 -10.48
C TYR A 118 -10.84 12.26 -10.39
N SER A 119 -11.74 11.31 -10.17
CA SER A 119 -13.13 11.61 -9.81
C SER A 119 -13.25 12.24 -8.41
N TYR A 120 -12.22 12.09 -7.58
CA TYR A 120 -12.13 12.64 -6.25
C TYR A 120 -11.13 13.81 -6.23
N SER A 121 -11.64 15.04 -6.14
CA SER A 121 -10.85 16.27 -6.32
C SER A 121 -9.62 16.35 -5.39
N ALA A 122 -9.75 15.87 -4.16
CA ALA A 122 -8.65 15.83 -3.21
C ALA A 122 -7.52 14.88 -3.64
N LEU A 123 -7.82 13.77 -4.29
CA LEU A 123 -6.83 12.87 -4.87
C LEU A 123 -6.25 13.45 -6.15
N GLN A 124 -7.10 14.01 -7.02
CA GLN A 124 -6.64 14.67 -8.24
C GLN A 124 -5.58 15.72 -7.97
N SER A 125 -5.81 16.60 -6.98
CA SER A 125 -4.85 17.65 -6.64
C SER A 125 -3.51 17.13 -6.12
N ARG A 126 -3.48 15.96 -5.46
CA ARG A 126 -2.26 15.36 -4.89
C ARG A 126 -1.51 14.46 -5.85
N LEU A 127 -2.23 13.89 -6.82
CA LEU A 127 -1.70 12.93 -7.79
C LEU A 127 -1.49 13.57 -9.17
N SER A 128 -1.83 14.87 -9.34
CA SER A 128 -1.57 15.58 -10.59
C SER A 128 -0.07 15.66 -10.85
N GLN A 129 0.29 15.46 -12.10
CA GLN A 129 1.68 15.58 -12.52
C GLN A 129 2.18 17.01 -12.40
N ASN A 130 3.47 17.13 -12.14
CA ASN A 130 4.17 18.40 -12.28
C ASN A 130 4.19 18.79 -13.75
N THR A 131 3.42 19.81 -14.10
CA THR A 131 3.33 20.35 -15.48
C THR A 131 4.59 21.10 -15.94
N PHE A 132 5.54 21.32 -15.03
CA PHE A 132 6.83 21.96 -15.32
C PHE A 132 7.94 20.99 -15.68
N ALA A 133 7.71 19.67 -15.61
CA ALA A 133 8.65 18.67 -16.10
C ALA A 133 8.72 18.76 -17.64
N ALA A 134 9.93 18.81 -18.21
CA ALA A 134 10.11 18.82 -19.65
C ALA A 134 9.56 17.53 -20.26
N ASP A 135 8.95 17.64 -21.46
CA ASP A 135 8.43 16.51 -22.20
C ASP A 135 9.51 15.40 -22.36
N GLY A 136 9.15 14.18 -22.03
CA GLY A 136 10.03 13.02 -22.12
C GLY A 136 10.89 12.72 -20.88
N LEU A 137 10.86 13.56 -19.86
CA LEU A 137 11.51 13.28 -18.57
C LEU A 137 10.52 12.66 -17.60
N VAL A 138 10.95 11.62 -16.88
CA VAL A 138 10.19 11.04 -15.78
C VAL A 138 10.45 11.86 -14.51
N ASP A 139 9.41 12.52 -14.01
CA ASP A 139 9.49 13.23 -12.73
C ASP A 139 9.29 12.26 -11.56
N PHE A 140 10.38 11.92 -10.88
CA PHE A 140 10.36 11.09 -9.68
C PHE A 140 10.13 11.89 -8.39
N SER A 141 9.95 13.20 -8.46
CA SER A 141 9.68 14.04 -7.30
C SER A 141 8.21 13.99 -6.86
N GLY A 142 7.32 13.59 -7.78
CA GLY A 142 5.88 13.43 -7.52
C GLY A 142 5.52 12.02 -7.02
N PRO A 143 4.31 11.85 -6.47
CA PRO A 143 3.83 10.57 -5.97
C PRO A 143 3.45 9.58 -7.09
N VAL A 144 3.39 10.01 -8.34
CA VAL A 144 2.98 9.19 -9.49
C VAL A 144 4.14 9.02 -10.46
N VAL A 145 4.52 7.77 -10.67
CA VAL A 145 5.52 7.38 -11.68
C VAL A 145 4.81 6.62 -12.79
N ARG A 146 4.89 7.12 -14.01
CA ARG A 146 4.37 6.43 -15.21
C ARG A 146 5.43 5.51 -15.76
N LEU A 147 5.10 4.25 -15.92
CA LEU A 147 5.94 3.28 -16.59
C LEU A 147 5.61 3.29 -18.08
N SER A 148 6.64 3.42 -18.92
CA SER A 148 6.51 3.25 -20.37
C SER A 148 6.22 1.79 -20.71
N SER A 149 5.52 1.55 -21.82
CA SER A 149 5.42 0.21 -22.38
C SER A 149 6.80 -0.30 -22.77
N LEU A 150 7.05 -1.59 -22.55
CA LEU A 150 8.30 -2.23 -22.98
C LEU A 150 8.38 -2.24 -24.49
N THR A 151 9.54 -1.89 -25.04
CA THR A 151 9.87 -2.08 -26.46
C THR A 151 10.22 -3.54 -26.74
N PRO A 152 10.25 -3.98 -28.02
CA PRO A 152 10.74 -5.32 -28.37
C PRO A 152 12.15 -5.59 -27.84
N GLU A 153 13.03 -4.58 -27.84
CA GLU A 153 14.38 -4.65 -27.29
C GLU A 153 14.39 -4.86 -25.79
N ASP A 154 13.50 -4.18 -25.05
CA ASP A 154 13.34 -4.35 -23.61
C ASP A 154 12.87 -5.77 -23.27
N PHE A 155 11.94 -6.33 -24.06
CA PHE A 155 11.50 -7.72 -23.92
C PHE A 155 12.65 -8.70 -24.13
N TYR A 156 13.50 -8.47 -25.11
CA TYR A 156 14.67 -9.32 -25.36
C TYR A 156 15.64 -9.29 -24.16
N VAL A 157 15.96 -8.10 -23.65
CA VAL A 157 16.81 -7.93 -22.46
C VAL A 157 16.19 -8.59 -21.24
N LEU A 158 14.87 -8.44 -21.04
CA LEU A 158 14.14 -9.07 -19.94
C LEU A 158 14.24 -10.60 -20.02
N LEU A 159 14.02 -11.20 -21.19
CA LEU A 159 14.14 -12.64 -21.39
C LEU A 159 15.55 -13.14 -21.12
N GLN A 160 16.59 -12.40 -21.53
CA GLN A 160 17.98 -12.75 -21.21
C GLN A 160 18.22 -12.75 -19.69
N LYS A 161 17.71 -11.73 -18.97
CA LYS A 161 17.84 -11.65 -17.51
C LYS A 161 17.11 -12.79 -16.81
N ILE A 162 15.89 -13.11 -17.22
CA ILE A 162 15.11 -14.24 -16.69
C ILE A 162 15.86 -15.55 -16.90
N ARG A 163 16.37 -15.80 -18.12
CA ARG A 163 17.18 -16.98 -18.41
C ARG A 163 18.42 -17.08 -17.53
N HIS A 164 19.11 -15.95 -17.30
CA HIS A 164 20.29 -15.91 -16.43
C HIS A 164 19.95 -16.26 -14.97
N VAL A 165 18.86 -15.69 -14.43
CA VAL A 165 18.40 -15.98 -13.06
C VAL A 165 17.99 -17.44 -12.94
N TYR A 166 17.29 -18.00 -13.94
CA TYR A 166 16.90 -19.41 -13.96
C TYR A 166 18.12 -20.34 -13.96
N ALA A 167 19.12 -20.04 -14.79
CA ALA A 167 20.35 -20.83 -14.86
C ALA A 167 21.19 -20.78 -13.57
N LEU A 168 21.08 -19.72 -12.75
CA LEU A 168 21.72 -19.62 -11.45
C LEU A 168 20.97 -20.40 -10.36
N GLY A 169 19.67 -20.68 -10.55
CA GLY A 169 18.86 -21.46 -9.62
C GLY A 169 19.02 -22.98 -9.76
N ASP A 170 19.59 -23.43 -10.88
CA ASP A 170 19.87 -24.85 -11.16
C ASP A 170 21.31 -25.28 -10.76
N ALA A 171 22.07 -24.42 -10.10
CA ALA A 171 23.43 -24.67 -9.58
C ALA A 171 23.42 -24.79 -8.04
#